data_bb9f8ce7c37a15f0dc56879a32b804a0
#
_entry.id   bb9f8ce7c37a15f0dc56879a32b804a0
#
_cell.length_a   1.000
_cell.length_b   1.000
_cell.length_c   1.000
_cell.angle_alpha   90.00
_cell.angle_beta   90.00
_cell.angle_gamma   90.00
#
_symmetry.space_group_name_H-M   'P 1'
#
loop_
_entity.id
_entity.type
_entity.pdbx_description
1 polymer ?
#
loop_
_entity_poly.entity_id
_entity_poly.type
_entity_poly.pdbx_seq_one_letter_code
_entity_poly.pdbx_strand_id
1 'polypeptide(L)'
;MIELHEAPALYEKLIHYNEARHEKVYLSLNTFRDVEYLSIRKYYQDFDEEWKPSKEGVSMALDFDNSKNLFDGLVEILSLSEVKDILETHFKEKLDELYS
;
A
#
# COMPACT_ATOMS: atom_id res chain seq x y z
N MET A 1 5.33 15.44 5.70
CA MET A 1 3.93 15.39 6.19
C MET A 1 3.88 14.55 7.45
N ILE A 2 4.37 15.16 8.51
CA ILE A 2 4.49 14.47 9.80
C ILE A 2 3.11 14.02 10.30
N GLU A 3 2.09 14.85 10.12
CA GLU A 3 0.74 14.57 10.60
C GLU A 3 0.13 13.31 10.00
N LEU A 4 0.48 13.00 8.74
CA LEU A 4 0.00 11.77 8.10
C LEU A 4 0.55 10.52 8.76
N HIS A 5 1.71 10.63 9.38
CA HIS A 5 2.38 9.49 10.02
C HIS A 5 2.00 9.33 11.48
N GLU A 6 1.52 10.40 12.11
CA GLU A 6 1.12 10.38 13.51
C GLU A 6 -0.31 9.89 13.69
N ALA A 7 -1.15 10.11 12.69
CA ALA A 7 -2.54 9.65 12.76
C ALA A 7 -2.61 8.14 12.60
N PRO A 8 -3.48 7.46 13.36
CA PRO A 8 -3.70 6.04 13.16
C PRO A 8 -4.17 5.76 11.73
N ALA A 9 -3.61 4.72 11.12
CA ALA A 9 -4.01 4.34 9.77
C ALA A 9 -5.40 3.73 9.80
N LEU A 10 -6.25 4.10 8.84
CA LEU A 10 -7.56 3.49 8.64
C LEU A 10 -7.40 2.08 8.05
N TYR A 11 -6.33 1.86 7.32
CA TYR A 11 -5.99 0.58 6.71
C TYR A 11 -4.48 0.55 6.50
N GLU A 12 -3.89 -0.63 6.68
CA GLU A 12 -2.46 -0.79 6.53
C GLU A 12 -2.15 -2.19 6.04
N LYS A 13 -1.31 -2.29 5.02
CA LYS A 13 -0.89 -3.59 4.49
C LYS A 13 0.60 -3.57 4.19
N LEU A 14 1.32 -4.56 4.73
CA LEU A 14 2.72 -4.75 4.42
C LEU A 14 2.87 -5.26 2.99
N ILE A 15 3.57 -4.50 2.15
CA ILE A 15 3.82 -4.86 0.75
C ILE A 15 5.14 -5.58 0.62
N HIS A 16 6.17 -5.12 1.32
CA HIS A 16 7.52 -5.66 1.17
C HIS A 16 8.29 -5.53 2.48
N TYR A 17 9.06 -6.55 2.80
CA TYR A 17 9.96 -6.54 3.96
C TYR A 17 11.36 -6.94 3.49
N ASN A 18 12.34 -6.06 3.73
CA ASN A 18 13.74 -6.34 3.48
C ASN A 18 14.45 -6.49 4.81
N GLU A 19 14.64 -7.72 5.26
CA GLU A 19 15.24 -8.01 6.55
C GLU A 19 16.69 -7.51 6.64
N ALA A 20 17.47 -7.71 5.57
CA ALA A 20 18.89 -7.34 5.56
C ALA A 20 19.11 -5.83 5.75
N ARG A 21 18.19 -5.01 5.27
CA ARG A 21 18.26 -3.56 5.38
C ARG A 21 17.37 -2.97 6.46
N HIS A 22 16.61 -3.82 7.16
CA HIS A 22 15.64 -3.37 8.15
C HIS A 22 14.68 -2.33 7.59
N GLU A 23 14.07 -2.67 6.44
CA GLU A 23 13.14 -1.78 5.75
C GLU A 23 11.84 -2.50 5.45
N LYS A 24 10.73 -1.77 5.55
CA LYS A 24 9.40 -2.25 5.17
C LYS A 24 8.74 -1.24 4.25
N VAL A 25 7.86 -1.72 3.39
CA VAL A 25 7.01 -0.85 2.57
C VAL A 25 5.57 -1.18 2.90
N TYR A 26 4.81 -0.16 3.27
CA TYR A 26 3.39 -0.29 3.59
C TYR A 26 2.53 0.47 2.60
N LEU A 27 1.42 -0.15 2.25
CA LEU A 27 0.28 0.52 1.62
C LEU A 27 -0.68 0.89 2.74
N SER A 28 -1.11 2.13 2.79
CA SER A 28 -1.97 2.58 3.89
C SER A 28 -3.01 3.60 3.44
N LEU A 29 -4.06 3.73 4.25
CA LEU A 29 -5.04 4.81 4.14
C LEU A 29 -4.98 5.63 5.41
N ASN A 30 -4.88 6.92 5.26
CA ASN A 30 -4.82 7.86 6.38
C ASN A 30 -5.72 9.05 6.11
N THR A 31 -6.20 9.68 7.18
CA THR A 31 -6.97 10.92 7.10
C THR A 31 -6.09 12.08 7.55
N PHE A 32 -6.09 13.16 6.76
CA PHE A 32 -5.38 14.37 7.09
C PHE A 32 -6.24 15.55 6.67
N ARG A 33 -6.64 16.38 7.63
CA ARG A 33 -7.52 17.56 7.41
C ARG A 33 -8.80 17.20 6.68
N ASP A 34 -9.45 16.13 7.14
CA ASP A 34 -10.71 15.61 6.58
C ASP A 34 -10.62 15.06 5.16
N VAL A 35 -9.40 14.86 4.66
CA VAL A 35 -9.18 14.21 3.37
C VAL A 35 -8.50 12.87 3.60
N GLU A 36 -9.02 11.85 2.95
CA GLU A 36 -8.40 10.53 3.00
C GLU A 36 -7.33 10.40 1.93
N TYR A 37 -6.19 9.83 2.31
CA TYR A 37 -5.05 9.64 1.42
C TYR A 37 -4.66 8.18 1.35
N LEU A 38 -4.32 7.77 0.13
CA LEU A 38 -3.66 6.49 -0.13
C LEU A 38 -2.16 6.74 -0.18
N SER A 39 -1.39 5.97 0.58
CA SER A 39 0.06 6.16 0.67
C SER A 39 0.80 4.85 0.48
N ILE A 40 1.96 4.92 -0.18
CA ILE A 40 2.91 3.82 -0.26
C ILE A 40 4.21 4.38 0.28
N ARG A 41 4.69 3.83 1.40
CA ARG A 41 5.81 4.44 2.12
C ARG A 41 6.75 3.41 2.69
N LYS A 42 8.05 3.74 2.63
CA LYS A 42 9.10 2.95 3.24
C LYS A 42 9.19 3.33 4.72
N TYR A 43 9.32 2.29 5.56
CA TYR A 43 9.61 2.43 6.98
C TYR A 43 10.99 1.87 7.25
N TYR A 44 11.66 2.41 8.25
CA TYR A 44 12.95 1.92 8.70
C TYR A 44 12.90 1.59 10.19
N GLN A 45 13.82 0.74 10.64
CA GLN A 45 13.95 0.41 12.05
C GLN A 45 15.05 1.27 12.65
N ASP A 46 14.74 1.99 13.73
CA ASP A 46 15.70 2.86 14.39
C ASP A 46 16.57 2.08 15.40
N PHE A 47 17.40 2.79 16.15
CA PHE A 47 18.30 2.19 17.13
C PHE A 47 17.56 1.54 18.31
N ASP A 48 16.34 1.96 18.58
CA ASP A 48 15.51 1.37 19.63
C ASP A 48 14.65 0.23 19.11
N GLU A 49 14.95 -0.24 17.90
CA GLU A 49 14.21 -1.30 17.22
C GLU A 49 12.74 -0.97 16.94
N GLU A 50 12.42 0.31 16.91
CA GLU A 50 11.08 0.79 16.55
C GLU A 50 11.00 1.10 15.06
N TRP A 51 9.86 0.76 14.46
CA TRP A 51 9.60 1.04 13.06
C TRP A 51 9.04 2.45 12.90
N LYS A 52 9.67 3.24 12.04
CA LYS A 52 9.29 4.63 11.80
C LYS A 52 9.16 4.92 10.31
N PRO A 53 8.22 5.79 9.94
CA PRO A 53 8.08 6.19 8.53
C PRO A 53 9.28 7.01 8.08
N SER A 54 9.72 6.75 6.87
CA SER A 54 10.76 7.56 6.23
C SER A 54 10.12 8.62 5.35
N LYS A 55 10.95 9.47 4.76
CA LYS A 55 10.49 10.45 3.78
C LYS A 55 10.29 9.83 2.40
N GLU A 56 10.70 8.57 2.23
CA GLU A 56 10.58 7.87 0.95
C GLU A 56 9.20 7.26 0.82
N GLY A 57 8.39 7.88 0.00
CA GLY A 57 7.04 7.41 -0.23
C GLY A 57 6.24 8.42 -1.03
N VAL A 58 5.04 8.01 -1.41
CA VAL A 58 4.11 8.85 -2.13
C VAL A 58 2.75 8.79 -1.45
N SER A 59 2.05 9.91 -1.49
CA SER A 59 0.68 10.01 -0.99
C SER A 59 -0.17 10.72 -2.04
N MET A 60 -1.38 10.24 -2.20
CA MET A 60 -2.32 10.86 -3.14
C MET A 60 -3.71 10.79 -2.54
N ALA A 61 -4.56 11.74 -2.91
CA ALA A 61 -5.94 11.72 -2.43
C ALA A 61 -6.60 10.39 -2.83
N LEU A 62 -7.36 9.82 -1.89
CA LEU A 62 -8.10 8.60 -2.16
C LEU A 62 -9.38 8.97 -2.90
N ASP A 63 -9.32 8.90 -4.23
CA ASP A 63 -10.48 9.09 -5.08
C ASP A 63 -10.55 7.95 -6.10
N PHE A 64 -11.65 7.90 -6.84
CA PHE A 64 -11.87 6.80 -7.78
C PHE A 64 -10.81 6.79 -8.88
N ASP A 65 -10.47 7.95 -9.42
CA ASP A 65 -9.54 8.03 -10.55
C ASP A 65 -8.13 7.58 -10.15
N ASN A 66 -7.63 8.07 -9.02
CA ASN A 66 -6.32 7.68 -8.53
C ASN A 66 -6.26 6.17 -8.21
N SER A 67 -7.27 5.67 -7.56
CA SER A 67 -7.34 4.25 -7.19
C SER A 67 -7.45 3.36 -8.41
N LYS A 68 -8.28 3.76 -9.37
CA LYS A 68 -8.46 3.01 -10.62
C LYS A 68 -7.16 2.99 -11.43
N ASN A 69 -6.48 4.12 -11.55
CA ASN A 69 -5.23 4.19 -12.31
C ASN A 69 -4.15 3.35 -11.67
N LEU A 70 -4.05 3.35 -10.34
CA LEU A 70 -3.11 2.49 -9.63
C LEU A 70 -3.43 1.01 -9.86
N PHE A 71 -4.70 0.64 -9.74
CA PHE A 71 -5.15 -0.73 -10.00
C PHE A 71 -4.83 -1.17 -11.43
N ASP A 72 -5.18 -0.34 -12.41
CA ASP A 72 -4.91 -0.64 -13.81
C ASP A 72 -3.42 -0.88 -14.06
N GLY A 73 -2.57 0.00 -13.51
CA GLY A 73 -1.12 -0.14 -13.65
C GLY A 73 -0.58 -1.42 -13.03
N LEU A 74 -1.06 -1.77 -11.84
CA LEU A 74 -0.65 -2.99 -11.17
C LEU A 74 -1.06 -4.25 -11.94
N VAL A 75 -2.27 -4.27 -12.48
CA VAL A 75 -2.76 -5.38 -13.31
C VAL A 75 -1.92 -5.50 -14.58
N GLU A 76 -1.63 -4.38 -15.22
CA GLU A 76 -0.79 -4.37 -16.42
C GLU A 76 0.60 -4.93 -16.14
N ILE A 77 1.23 -4.55 -15.03
CA ILE A 77 2.53 -5.06 -14.63
C ILE A 77 2.46 -6.57 -14.37
N LEU A 78 1.45 -7.02 -13.64
CA LEU A 78 1.27 -8.44 -13.35
C LEU A 78 1.09 -9.27 -14.62
N SER A 79 0.38 -8.71 -15.61
CA SER A 79 0.14 -9.42 -16.87
C SER A 79 1.42 -9.66 -17.68
N LEU A 80 2.51 -8.96 -17.36
CA LEU A 80 3.80 -9.18 -18.02
C LEU A 80 4.48 -10.46 -17.54
N SER A 81 4.18 -10.91 -16.33
CA SER A 81 4.85 -12.07 -15.72
C SER A 81 3.94 -13.26 -15.48
N GLU A 82 2.63 -13.04 -15.46
CA GLU A 82 1.67 -14.11 -15.16
C GLU A 82 0.70 -14.34 -16.30
N VAL A 83 0.19 -15.57 -16.38
CA VAL A 83 -0.82 -15.89 -17.38
C VAL A 83 -2.20 -15.43 -16.90
N LYS A 84 -3.06 -15.15 -17.87
CA LYS A 84 -4.41 -14.64 -17.61
C LYS A 84 -5.21 -15.50 -16.62
N ASP A 85 -5.16 -16.80 -16.78
CA ASP A 85 -5.94 -17.71 -15.94
C ASP A 85 -5.53 -17.64 -14.46
N ILE A 86 -4.23 -17.48 -14.20
CA ILE A 86 -3.73 -17.33 -12.82
C ILE A 86 -4.24 -16.03 -12.22
N LEU A 87 -4.22 -14.93 -12.98
CA LEU A 87 -4.70 -13.63 -12.50
C LEU A 87 -6.21 -13.66 -12.25
N GLU A 88 -6.98 -14.24 -13.16
CA GLU A 88 -8.43 -14.35 -13.00
C GLU A 88 -8.79 -15.16 -11.74
N THR A 89 -8.14 -16.29 -11.54
CA THR A 89 -8.39 -17.14 -10.39
C THR A 89 -8.08 -16.39 -9.07
N HIS A 90 -6.93 -15.73 -9.03
CA HIS A 90 -6.52 -14.99 -7.83
C HIS A 90 -7.49 -13.86 -7.49
N PHE A 91 -7.88 -13.06 -8.49
CA PHE A 91 -8.81 -11.97 -8.27
C PHE A 91 -10.19 -12.47 -7.85
N LYS A 92 -10.65 -13.57 -8.43
CA LYS A 92 -11.92 -14.17 -8.04
C LYS A 92 -11.89 -14.60 -6.59
N GLU A 93 -10.84 -15.30 -6.18
CA GLU A 93 -10.69 -15.76 -4.79
C GLU A 93 -10.67 -14.56 -3.82
N LYS A 94 -9.95 -13.50 -4.19
CA LYS A 94 -9.86 -12.30 -3.36
C LYS A 94 -11.21 -11.61 -3.23
N LEU A 95 -11.95 -11.48 -4.32
CA LEU A 95 -13.28 -10.88 -4.29
C LEU A 95 -14.24 -11.73 -3.46
N ASP A 96 -14.16 -13.06 -3.58
CA ASP A 96 -14.99 -13.96 -2.79
C ASP A 96 -14.71 -13.80 -1.29
N GLU A 97 -13.45 -13.66 -0.90
CA GLU A 97 -13.08 -13.38 0.50
C GLU A 97 -13.70 -12.09 1.01
N LEU A 98 -13.61 -11.02 0.19
CA LEU A 98 -14.05 -9.69 0.61
C LEU A 98 -15.55 -9.55 0.69
N TYR A 99 -16.30 -10.31 -0.13
CA TYR A 99 -17.76 -10.20 -0.21
C TYR A 99 -18.50 -11.43 0.30
N SER A 100 -17.81 -12.34 0.95
CA SER A 100 -18.44 -13.52 1.53
C SER A 100 -19.06 -13.23 2.90
#